data_f45a88079eec7b209cc59ee912994b92
#
_entry.id   f45a88079eec7b209cc59ee912994b92
#
_cell.length_a   1.000
_cell.length_b   1.000
_cell.length_c   1.000
_cell.angle_alpha   90.00
_cell.angle_beta   90.00
_cell.angle_gamma   90.00
#
_symmetry.space_group_name_H-M   'P 1'
#
loop_
_entity.id
_entity.type
_entity.pdbx_description
1 polymer ?
#
loop_
_entity_poly.entity_id
_entity_poly.type
_entity_poly.pdbx_seq_one_letter_code
_entity_poly.pdbx_strand_id
1 'polypeptide(L)'
;MKRLFIISWITLLFISCGDDFLTKFPDDAVVTENAITTIAETQTAVNGLYALMASQYYYAASLYFYGEVKGDDMQCLYISGRTPYTMYTFDQSTQSTGNGGLWGRPWYTIRNASNIIQAIDNNKITDAQSDPDQLNDYKGQAIAIRALAHFDLLRTHGYPYAKDQGASWGVPILDHAISLTEQPIRNTVAECYDFIIKQLKQAIPLLSSEKNNGQINAYAAQALLARVYLYREQNKEAFETARDLITELEKNRQYYLAPRNNYAAQFALNNKFGSESLFEIAFSASDNPGRDGLAYSM
;
A
#
# COMPACT_ATOMS: atom_id res chain seq x y z
N MET A 1 51.10 -10.12 49.56
CA MET A 1 49.97 -10.99 49.26
C MET A 1 48.64 -10.25 49.28
N LYS A 2 48.25 -9.42 50.26
CA LYS A 2 46.97 -8.69 50.30
C LYS A 2 46.74 -7.73 49.14
N ARG A 3 47.79 -7.06 48.60
CA ARG A 3 47.68 -6.12 47.46
C ARG A 3 47.46 -6.83 46.12
N LEU A 4 47.94 -8.02 45.92
CA LEU A 4 47.70 -8.83 44.72
C LEU A 4 46.25 -9.37 44.66
N PHE A 5 45.67 -9.67 45.80
CA PHE A 5 44.27 -10.14 45.89
C PHE A 5 43.27 -9.02 45.54
N ILE A 6 43.58 -7.78 45.90
CA ILE A 6 42.72 -6.62 45.61
C ILE A 6 42.75 -6.27 44.09
N ILE A 7 43.90 -6.37 43.43
CA ILE A 7 44.05 -6.15 42.01
C ILE A 7 43.33 -7.25 41.21
N SER A 8 43.38 -8.51 41.65
CA SER A 8 42.66 -9.62 41.01
C SER A 8 41.13 -9.49 41.14
N TRP A 9 40.62 -8.88 42.19
CA TRP A 9 39.17 -8.63 42.38
C TRP A 9 38.66 -7.47 41.55
N ILE A 10 39.49 -6.45 41.30
CA ILE A 10 39.14 -5.29 40.46
C ILE A 10 39.09 -5.70 38.99
N THR A 11 39.96 -6.59 38.52
CA THR A 11 39.94 -7.08 37.14
C THR A 11 38.72 -7.98 36.82
N LEU A 12 38.11 -8.64 37.80
CA LEU A 12 36.90 -9.44 37.63
C LEU A 12 35.61 -8.59 37.44
N LEU A 13 35.64 -7.32 37.82
CA LEU A 13 34.48 -6.41 37.67
C LEU A 13 34.33 -5.84 36.23
N PHE A 14 35.34 -6.01 35.37
CA PHE A 14 35.29 -5.49 33.98
C PHE A 14 34.85 -6.53 32.94
N ILE A 15 34.54 -7.78 33.33
CA ILE A 15 34.15 -8.84 32.41
C ILE A 15 32.62 -9.01 32.29
N SER A 16 31.83 -8.17 32.98
CA SER A 16 30.37 -8.35 33.12
C SER A 16 29.50 -7.36 32.30
N CYS A 17 30.00 -6.82 31.21
CA CYS A 17 29.13 -6.15 30.26
C CYS A 17 29.17 -6.89 28.91
N GLY A 18 28.41 -7.96 28.80
CA GLY A 18 28.03 -8.47 27.48
C GLY A 18 27.07 -7.48 26.80
N ASP A 19 27.21 -7.29 25.50
CA ASP A 19 26.34 -6.43 24.69
C ASP A 19 24.84 -6.78 24.81
N ASP A 20 24.52 -8.00 25.26
CA ASP A 20 23.15 -8.48 25.48
C ASP A 20 22.38 -7.72 26.58
N PHE A 21 23.07 -7.08 27.54
CA PHE A 21 22.39 -6.29 28.58
C PHE A 21 21.90 -4.92 28.07
N LEU A 22 22.57 -4.37 27.05
CA LEU A 22 22.25 -3.07 26.47
C LEU A 22 21.28 -3.17 25.29
N THR A 23 21.13 -4.35 24.70
CA THR A 23 20.22 -4.65 23.60
C THR A 23 18.98 -5.42 24.07
N LYS A 24 18.26 -4.88 25.04
CA LYS A 24 16.98 -5.48 25.46
C LYS A 24 15.90 -5.07 24.48
N PHE A 25 15.52 -6.00 23.60
CA PHE A 25 14.33 -5.85 22.77
C PHE A 25 13.09 -6.00 23.67
N PRO A 26 11.99 -5.26 23.41
CA PRO A 26 10.73 -5.47 24.10
C PRO A 26 10.28 -6.93 23.93
N ASP A 27 9.85 -7.56 25.02
CA ASP A 27 9.40 -8.96 25.00
C ASP A 27 8.08 -9.15 24.20
N ASP A 28 7.39 -8.04 23.89
CA ASP A 28 6.12 -7.96 23.18
C ASP A 28 6.25 -7.46 21.72
N ALA A 29 7.48 -7.21 21.24
CA ALA A 29 7.74 -6.74 19.88
C ALA A 29 8.83 -7.57 19.18
N VAL A 30 8.50 -8.08 18.00
CA VAL A 30 9.47 -8.75 17.12
C VAL A 30 10.31 -7.69 16.41
N VAL A 31 11.64 -7.84 16.47
CA VAL A 31 12.55 -6.98 15.72
C VAL A 31 12.22 -7.08 14.23
N THR A 32 12.05 -5.96 13.56
CA THR A 32 11.64 -5.88 12.15
C THR A 32 12.48 -6.77 11.22
N GLU A 33 13.77 -6.97 11.57
CA GLU A 33 14.69 -7.81 10.79
C GLU A 33 14.34 -9.30 10.83
N ASN A 34 13.65 -9.76 11.88
CA ASN A 34 13.27 -11.16 12.14
C ASN A 34 11.75 -11.38 12.09
N ALA A 35 10.99 -10.38 11.68
CA ALA A 35 9.53 -10.43 11.70
C ALA A 35 8.91 -11.24 10.55
N ILE A 36 9.67 -11.52 9.49
CA ILE A 36 9.19 -12.22 8.29
C ILE A 36 10.25 -13.25 7.91
N THR A 37 10.09 -14.49 8.40
CA THR A 37 11.03 -15.60 8.22
C THR A 37 10.38 -16.89 7.71
N THR A 38 9.05 -16.92 7.62
CA THR A 38 8.26 -18.05 7.12
C THR A 38 7.18 -17.58 6.13
N ILE A 39 6.65 -18.51 5.33
CA ILE A 39 5.51 -18.24 4.42
C ILE A 39 4.29 -17.76 5.22
N ALA A 40 4.01 -18.35 6.38
CA ALA A 40 2.88 -17.96 7.23
C ALA A 40 3.01 -16.53 7.78
N GLU A 41 4.22 -16.13 8.19
CA GLU A 41 4.51 -14.75 8.61
C GLU A 41 4.46 -13.78 7.43
N THR A 42 4.90 -14.21 6.24
CA THR A 42 4.76 -13.43 5.01
C THR A 42 3.29 -13.18 4.68
N GLN A 43 2.43 -14.21 4.79
CA GLN A 43 0.97 -14.07 4.62
C GLN A 43 0.40 -13.05 5.61
N THR A 44 0.79 -13.15 6.88
CA THR A 44 0.34 -12.22 7.92
C THR A 44 0.76 -10.78 7.61
N ALA A 45 1.99 -10.58 7.14
CA ALA A 45 2.49 -9.27 6.75
C ALA A 45 1.75 -8.72 5.52
N VAL A 46 1.45 -9.54 4.52
CA VAL A 46 0.64 -9.17 3.33
C VAL A 46 -0.78 -8.79 3.75
N ASN A 47 -1.44 -9.56 4.63
CA ASN A 47 -2.75 -9.19 5.18
C ASN A 47 -2.69 -7.84 5.91
N GLY A 48 -1.58 -7.56 6.60
CA GLY A 48 -1.32 -6.25 7.21
C GLY A 48 -1.30 -5.09 6.21
N LEU A 49 -0.85 -5.30 4.96
CA LEU A 49 -0.91 -4.27 3.91
C LEU A 49 -2.36 -3.89 3.58
N TYR A 50 -3.25 -4.88 3.44
CA TYR A 50 -4.67 -4.63 3.18
C TYR A 50 -5.33 -3.92 4.35
N ALA A 51 -4.99 -4.27 5.59
CA ALA A 51 -5.45 -3.56 6.79
C ALA A 51 -4.99 -2.09 6.81
N LEU A 52 -3.76 -1.80 6.38
CA LEU A 52 -3.28 -0.43 6.23
C LEU A 52 -4.05 0.34 5.16
N MET A 53 -4.37 -0.31 4.02
CA MET A 53 -5.19 0.28 2.97
C MET A 53 -6.63 0.53 3.45
N ALA A 54 -7.20 -0.36 4.25
CA ALA A 54 -8.54 -0.23 4.84
C ALA A 54 -8.64 0.85 5.93
N SER A 55 -7.56 1.58 6.24
CA SER A 55 -7.58 2.67 7.22
C SER A 55 -8.45 3.84 6.77
N GLN A 56 -9.11 4.52 7.73
CA GLN A 56 -9.80 5.79 7.52
C GLN A 56 -8.92 6.86 6.85
N TYR A 57 -7.62 6.84 7.15
CA TYR A 57 -6.64 7.75 6.59
C TYR A 57 -6.21 7.39 5.15
N TYR A 58 -6.86 6.38 4.55
CA TYR A 58 -6.60 5.97 3.19
C TYR A 58 -7.90 5.63 2.44
N TYR A 59 -8.15 4.35 2.11
CA TYR A 59 -9.30 3.94 1.30
C TYR A 59 -10.63 3.95 2.05
N ALA A 60 -10.67 3.85 3.39
CA ALA A 60 -11.96 3.87 4.09
C ALA A 60 -12.63 5.25 4.11
N ALA A 61 -11.87 6.36 3.99
CA ALA A 61 -12.47 7.69 3.97
C ALA A 61 -11.61 8.74 3.23
N SER A 62 -10.35 8.96 3.62
CA SER A 62 -9.58 10.13 3.20
C SER A 62 -9.38 10.26 1.69
N LEU A 63 -9.20 9.13 0.96
CA LEU A 63 -9.03 9.16 -0.48
C LEU A 63 -10.30 9.59 -1.21
N TYR A 64 -11.47 9.14 -0.73
CA TYR A 64 -12.77 9.57 -1.27
C TYR A 64 -13.03 11.05 -0.97
N PHE A 65 -12.81 11.48 0.27
CA PHE A 65 -12.95 12.90 0.61
C PHE A 65 -12.07 13.79 -0.26
N TYR A 66 -10.83 13.38 -0.51
CA TYR A 66 -9.93 14.16 -1.36
C TYR A 66 -10.46 14.33 -2.78
N GLY A 67 -11.07 13.31 -3.36
CA GLY A 67 -11.66 13.38 -4.70
C GLY A 67 -13.02 14.09 -4.71
N GLU A 68 -13.95 13.59 -3.90
CA GLU A 68 -15.37 13.95 -3.98
C GLU A 68 -15.69 15.36 -3.45
N VAL A 69 -15.07 15.75 -2.32
CA VAL A 69 -15.36 17.06 -1.71
C VAL A 69 -14.75 18.23 -2.47
N LYS A 70 -13.81 18.00 -3.37
CA LYS A 70 -13.24 18.99 -4.28
C LYS A 70 -13.96 19.03 -5.61
N GLY A 71 -14.83 18.06 -5.89
CA GLY A 71 -15.68 18.03 -7.06
C GLY A 71 -16.98 18.80 -6.84
N ASP A 72 -17.81 18.79 -7.85
CA ASP A 72 -19.12 19.50 -7.84
C ASP A 72 -20.24 18.63 -7.28
N ASP A 73 -20.00 17.35 -7.02
CA ASP A 73 -21.03 16.37 -6.64
C ASP A 73 -21.33 16.36 -5.14
N MET A 74 -20.48 16.96 -4.30
CA MET A 74 -20.63 16.96 -2.84
C MET A 74 -20.59 18.37 -2.26
N GLN A 75 -21.47 18.61 -1.28
CA GLN A 75 -21.42 19.80 -0.43
C GLN A 75 -20.98 19.41 0.98
N CYS A 76 -19.97 20.10 1.50
CA CYS A 76 -19.47 19.86 2.83
C CYS A 76 -20.06 20.86 3.82
N LEU A 77 -20.81 20.37 4.81
CA LEU A 77 -21.26 21.19 5.94
C LEU A 77 -20.13 21.27 6.98
N TYR A 78 -19.89 22.47 7.51
CA TYR A 78 -18.88 22.66 8.53
C TYR A 78 -19.32 22.00 9.85
N ILE A 79 -18.58 20.97 10.26
CA ILE A 79 -18.64 20.41 11.62
C ILE A 79 -17.21 20.37 12.15
N SER A 80 -16.91 21.15 13.17
CA SER A 80 -15.57 21.29 13.73
C SER A 80 -14.92 19.95 14.04
N GLY A 81 -13.73 19.72 13.47
CA GLY A 81 -12.90 18.54 13.69
C GLY A 81 -13.41 17.25 13.05
N ARG A 82 -14.49 17.26 12.25
CA ARG A 82 -15.10 16.05 11.69
C ARG A 82 -15.27 16.05 10.18
N THR A 83 -15.34 17.21 9.55
CA THR A 83 -15.57 17.31 8.12
C THR A 83 -14.33 17.80 7.39
N PRO A 84 -14.12 17.37 6.14
CA PRO A 84 -13.01 17.84 5.31
C PRO A 84 -13.25 19.25 4.77
N TYR A 85 -13.73 20.19 5.62
CA TYR A 85 -14.17 21.51 5.21
C TYR A 85 -13.06 22.34 4.54
N THR A 86 -11.84 22.23 5.03
CA THR A 86 -10.68 22.93 4.42
C THR A 86 -10.34 22.39 3.02
N MET A 87 -10.65 21.11 2.74
CA MET A 87 -10.55 20.56 1.39
C MET A 87 -11.65 21.10 0.48
N TYR A 88 -12.88 21.16 1.00
CA TYR A 88 -14.04 21.66 0.28
C TYR A 88 -13.90 23.13 -0.09
N THR A 89 -13.40 23.97 0.81
CA THR A 89 -13.17 25.39 0.59
C THR A 89 -11.87 25.72 -0.12
N PHE A 90 -11.05 24.71 -0.46
CA PHE A 90 -9.70 24.85 -1.00
C PHE A 90 -8.75 25.68 -0.13
N ASP A 91 -9.07 25.83 1.16
CA ASP A 91 -8.25 26.52 2.15
C ASP A 91 -7.32 25.55 2.88
N GLN A 92 -6.43 24.93 2.11
CA GLN A 92 -5.47 23.96 2.60
C GLN A 92 -4.11 24.61 2.77
N SER A 93 -3.52 24.44 3.95
CA SER A 93 -2.16 24.85 4.29
C SER A 93 -1.31 23.64 4.69
N THR A 94 -0.01 23.84 4.88
CA THR A 94 0.89 22.82 5.43
C THR A 94 0.52 22.41 6.86
N GLN A 95 -0.29 23.21 7.53
CA GLN A 95 -0.79 22.96 8.89
C GLN A 95 -2.19 22.34 8.90
N SER A 96 -2.87 22.24 7.76
CA SER A 96 -4.21 21.67 7.73
C SER A 96 -4.16 20.16 7.93
N THR A 97 -4.92 19.69 8.92
CA THR A 97 -4.94 18.27 9.32
C THR A 97 -5.69 17.37 8.33
N GLY A 98 -6.51 17.94 7.45
CA GLY A 98 -7.38 17.18 6.54
C GLY A 98 -6.64 16.26 5.56
N ASN A 99 -5.40 16.57 5.18
CA ASN A 99 -4.60 15.74 4.25
C ASN A 99 -3.53 14.89 4.96
N GLY A 100 -3.28 15.08 6.25
CA GLY A 100 -2.17 14.44 6.96
C GLY A 100 -2.20 12.92 6.88
N GLY A 101 -3.38 12.33 6.96
CA GLY A 101 -3.56 10.89 6.84
C GLY A 101 -3.27 10.37 5.43
N LEU A 102 -3.75 11.08 4.40
CA LEU A 102 -3.57 10.68 2.99
C LEU A 102 -2.11 10.81 2.51
N TRP A 103 -1.30 11.64 3.17
CA TRP A 103 0.15 11.64 2.97
C TRP A 103 0.83 10.50 3.73
N GLY A 104 0.58 10.38 5.02
CA GLY A 104 1.32 9.47 5.91
C GLY A 104 0.99 7.99 5.70
N ARG A 105 -0.30 7.62 5.54
CA ARG A 105 -0.71 6.23 5.47
C ARG A 105 -0.18 5.48 4.23
N PRO A 106 -0.20 6.04 3.01
CA PRO A 106 0.42 5.40 1.87
C PRO A 106 1.94 5.17 2.05
N TRP A 107 2.68 6.11 2.66
CA TRP A 107 4.11 5.90 2.95
C TRP A 107 4.33 4.75 3.91
N TYR A 108 3.48 4.62 4.93
CA TYR A 108 3.55 3.50 5.85
C TYR A 108 3.25 2.17 5.14
N THR A 109 2.31 2.15 4.20
CA THR A 109 2.03 1.00 3.34
C THR A 109 3.22 0.65 2.45
N ILE A 110 3.86 1.64 1.80
CA ILE A 110 5.05 1.46 0.97
C ILE A 110 6.20 0.85 1.77
N ARG A 111 6.45 1.35 2.98
CA ARG A 111 7.50 0.82 3.87
C ARG A 111 7.25 -0.65 4.22
N ASN A 112 6.03 -1.01 4.62
CA ASN A 112 5.70 -2.39 4.97
C ASN A 112 5.77 -3.32 3.76
N ALA A 113 5.30 -2.89 2.57
CA ALA A 113 5.46 -3.63 1.34
C ALA A 113 6.94 -3.87 1.00
N SER A 114 7.78 -2.85 1.18
CA SER A 114 9.23 -2.95 0.95
C SER A 114 9.91 -3.92 1.92
N ASN A 115 9.48 -3.99 3.20
CA ASN A 115 9.97 -4.97 4.17
C ASN A 115 9.69 -6.41 3.71
N ILE A 116 8.46 -6.68 3.22
CA ILE A 116 8.08 -8.00 2.69
C ILE A 116 8.96 -8.37 1.50
N ILE A 117 9.08 -7.47 0.53
CA ILE A 117 9.89 -7.69 -0.68
C ILE A 117 11.35 -7.97 -0.31
N GLN A 118 11.93 -7.17 0.58
CA GLN A 118 13.31 -7.38 1.05
C GLN A 118 13.50 -8.69 1.81
N ALA A 119 12.54 -9.12 2.63
CA ALA A 119 12.63 -10.39 3.34
C ALA A 119 12.72 -11.57 2.36
N ILE A 120 11.90 -11.53 1.29
CA ILE A 120 11.90 -12.56 0.25
C ILE A 120 13.19 -12.47 -0.59
N ASP A 121 13.58 -11.28 -1.07
CA ASP A 121 14.75 -11.08 -1.94
C ASP A 121 16.06 -11.42 -1.24
N ASN A 122 16.15 -11.21 0.07
CA ASN A 122 17.30 -11.56 0.89
C ASN A 122 17.30 -13.02 1.37
N ASN A 123 16.40 -13.87 0.85
CA ASN A 123 16.28 -15.28 1.18
C ASN A 123 16.09 -15.53 2.69
N LYS A 124 15.34 -14.66 3.39
CA LYS A 124 15.07 -14.83 4.81
C LYS A 124 13.99 -15.86 5.11
N ILE A 125 13.20 -16.27 4.12
CA ILE A 125 12.09 -17.20 4.30
C ILE A 125 12.60 -18.62 4.33
N THR A 126 12.61 -19.22 5.52
CA THR A 126 13.26 -20.49 5.79
C THR A 126 12.54 -21.69 5.16
N ASP A 127 11.22 -21.58 4.97
CA ASP A 127 10.35 -22.59 4.35
C ASP A 127 9.95 -22.24 2.90
N ALA A 128 10.69 -21.33 2.23
CA ALA A 128 10.40 -20.85 0.88
C ALA A 128 10.21 -21.97 -0.18
N GLN A 129 10.89 -23.10 0.00
CA GLN A 129 10.82 -24.23 -0.94
C GLN A 129 9.57 -25.09 -0.74
N SER A 130 8.82 -24.90 0.32
CA SER A 130 7.59 -25.68 0.57
C SER A 130 6.43 -25.23 -0.34
N ASP A 131 6.37 -23.94 -0.68
CA ASP A 131 5.39 -23.37 -1.61
C ASP A 131 5.96 -22.10 -2.28
N PRO A 132 6.81 -22.26 -3.29
CA PRO A 132 7.44 -21.15 -3.98
C PRO A 132 6.45 -20.29 -4.79
N ASP A 133 5.36 -20.87 -5.30
CA ASP A 133 4.34 -20.16 -6.07
C ASP A 133 3.55 -19.21 -5.16
N GLN A 134 3.17 -19.68 -3.99
CA GLN A 134 2.50 -18.84 -2.99
C GLN A 134 3.41 -17.69 -2.51
N LEU A 135 4.70 -17.97 -2.31
CA LEU A 135 5.67 -16.95 -1.92
C LEU A 135 5.86 -15.90 -3.02
N ASN A 136 5.89 -16.32 -4.29
CA ASN A 136 5.92 -15.43 -5.44
C ASN A 136 4.67 -14.56 -5.51
N ASP A 137 3.49 -15.13 -5.27
CA ASP A 137 2.22 -14.40 -5.24
C ASP A 137 2.23 -13.32 -4.13
N TYR A 138 2.69 -13.64 -2.92
CA TYR A 138 2.83 -12.64 -1.85
C TYR A 138 3.81 -11.52 -2.21
N LYS A 139 4.92 -11.85 -2.87
CA LYS A 139 5.85 -10.84 -3.39
C LYS A 139 5.18 -9.96 -4.43
N GLY A 140 4.45 -10.56 -5.38
CA GLY A 140 3.69 -9.87 -6.40
C GLY A 140 2.66 -8.91 -5.79
N GLN A 141 1.91 -9.35 -4.78
CA GLN A 141 0.96 -8.51 -4.05
C GLN A 141 1.66 -7.31 -3.38
N ALA A 142 2.76 -7.53 -2.68
CA ALA A 142 3.52 -6.46 -2.04
C ALA A 142 4.05 -5.43 -3.06
N ILE A 143 4.58 -5.87 -4.21
CA ILE A 143 5.04 -4.98 -5.29
C ILE A 143 3.87 -4.19 -5.87
N ALA A 144 2.73 -4.84 -6.17
CA ALA A 144 1.56 -4.18 -6.74
C ALA A 144 0.94 -3.15 -5.79
N ILE A 145 0.84 -3.46 -4.50
CA ILE A 145 0.34 -2.53 -3.47
C ILE A 145 1.31 -1.35 -3.29
N ARG A 146 2.63 -1.58 -3.31
CA ARG A 146 3.63 -0.51 -3.29
C ARG A 146 3.48 0.43 -4.49
N ALA A 147 3.26 -0.12 -5.68
CA ALA A 147 3.02 0.65 -6.89
C ALA A 147 1.72 1.46 -6.80
N LEU A 148 0.63 0.85 -6.32
CA LEU A 148 -0.65 1.53 -6.11
C LEU A 148 -0.52 2.68 -5.11
N ALA A 149 0.18 2.48 -4.00
CA ALA A 149 0.38 3.53 -3.00
C ALA A 149 1.22 4.70 -3.55
N HIS A 150 2.25 4.45 -4.36
CA HIS A 150 2.98 5.52 -5.06
C HIS A 150 2.08 6.24 -6.08
N PHE A 151 1.24 5.51 -6.80
CA PHE A 151 0.31 6.09 -7.75
C PHE A 151 -0.73 6.99 -7.07
N ASP A 152 -1.26 6.59 -5.93
CA ASP A 152 -2.19 7.40 -5.15
C ASP A 152 -1.52 8.66 -4.60
N LEU A 153 -0.31 8.54 -4.05
CA LEU A 153 0.49 9.70 -3.61
C LEU A 153 0.77 10.66 -4.78
N LEU A 154 1.14 10.12 -5.94
CA LEU A 154 1.42 10.93 -7.12
C LEU A 154 0.19 11.69 -7.60
N ARG A 155 -0.99 11.04 -7.67
CA ARG A 155 -2.24 11.68 -8.08
C ARG A 155 -2.74 12.75 -7.12
N THR A 156 -2.44 12.59 -5.82
CA THR A 156 -2.95 13.48 -4.78
C THR A 156 -1.99 14.61 -4.42
N HIS A 157 -0.67 14.43 -4.63
CA HIS A 157 0.36 15.37 -4.18
C HIS A 157 1.36 15.78 -5.28
N GLY A 158 1.30 15.18 -6.47
CA GLY A 158 2.05 15.58 -7.65
C GLY A 158 1.21 16.45 -8.58
N TYR A 159 1.85 17.03 -9.59
CA TYR A 159 1.13 17.69 -10.68
C TYR A 159 0.60 16.67 -11.69
N PRO A 160 -0.49 16.97 -12.42
CA PRO A 160 -0.91 16.15 -13.55
C PRO A 160 0.21 16.05 -14.60
N TYR A 161 0.38 14.86 -15.20
CA TYR A 161 1.37 14.64 -16.25
C TYR A 161 1.18 15.58 -17.45
N ALA A 162 -0.07 15.81 -17.82
CA ALA A 162 -0.48 16.71 -18.91
C ALA A 162 0.01 18.18 -18.79
N LYS A 163 0.36 18.60 -17.57
CA LYS A 163 0.80 19.99 -17.34
C LYS A 163 2.06 20.34 -18.11
N ASP A 164 3.04 19.45 -18.11
CA ASP A 164 4.37 19.68 -18.67
C ASP A 164 5.11 18.37 -19.04
N GLN A 165 4.34 17.35 -19.39
CA GLN A 165 4.83 15.99 -19.71
C GLN A 165 5.62 15.36 -18.56
N GLY A 166 5.24 15.69 -17.32
CA GLY A 166 5.82 15.12 -16.12
C GLY A 166 7.15 15.72 -15.67
N ALA A 167 7.54 16.90 -16.17
CA ALA A 167 8.76 17.60 -15.74
C ALA A 167 8.65 18.19 -14.32
N SER A 168 7.44 18.52 -13.87
CA SER A 168 7.17 19.00 -12.50
C SER A 168 7.50 17.95 -11.45
N TRP A 169 7.64 18.41 -10.19
CA TRP A 169 7.88 17.54 -9.04
C TRP A 169 6.67 16.65 -8.73
N GLY A 170 6.94 15.37 -8.66
CA GLY A 170 6.04 14.31 -8.17
C GLY A 170 6.24 14.06 -6.68
N VAL A 171 6.51 12.83 -6.32
CA VAL A 171 6.74 12.37 -4.93
C VAL A 171 8.08 11.62 -4.84
N PRO A 172 8.65 11.42 -3.65
CA PRO A 172 9.81 10.54 -3.50
C PRO A 172 9.52 9.13 -4.03
N ILE A 173 10.51 8.50 -4.65
CA ILE A 173 10.44 7.08 -5.02
C ILE A 173 11.14 6.28 -3.93
N LEU A 174 10.40 5.37 -3.28
CA LEU A 174 10.92 4.47 -2.27
C LEU A 174 10.75 3.03 -2.74
N ASP A 175 11.84 2.41 -3.17
CA ASP A 175 11.89 1.02 -3.64
C ASP A 175 12.40 0.03 -2.58
N HIS A 176 12.80 0.54 -1.42
CA HIS A 176 13.32 -0.21 -0.28
C HIS A 176 12.70 0.28 1.05
N ALA A 177 12.96 -0.43 2.13
CA ALA A 177 12.60 0.00 3.47
C ALA A 177 13.54 1.12 3.93
N ILE A 178 13.00 2.33 4.01
CA ILE A 178 13.74 3.54 4.36
C ILE A 178 14.25 3.47 5.82
N SER A 179 15.49 3.88 6.04
CA SER A 179 16.06 4.04 7.38
C SER A 179 15.64 5.38 8.04
N LEU A 180 15.78 5.48 9.36
CA LEU A 180 15.43 6.69 10.11
C LEU A 180 16.30 7.92 9.76
N THR A 181 17.48 7.68 9.21
CA THR A 181 18.45 8.74 8.84
C THR A 181 18.33 9.16 7.39
N GLU A 182 17.58 8.43 6.58
CA GLU A 182 17.42 8.70 5.16
C GLU A 182 16.41 9.83 4.93
N GLN A 183 16.77 10.77 4.06
CA GLN A 183 15.93 11.91 3.69
C GLN A 183 15.68 11.91 2.18
N PRO A 184 14.66 11.18 1.71
CA PRO A 184 14.37 11.09 0.29
C PRO A 184 13.88 12.44 -0.25
N ILE A 185 14.35 12.78 -1.44
CA ILE A 185 13.90 13.96 -2.19
C ILE A 185 12.81 13.59 -3.17
N ARG A 186 12.05 14.60 -3.63
CA ARG A 186 11.02 14.39 -4.66
C ARG A 186 11.67 14.08 -6.01
N ASN A 187 11.09 13.11 -6.70
CA ASN A 187 11.37 12.82 -8.10
C ASN A 187 10.40 13.61 -9.01
N THR A 188 10.68 13.66 -10.30
CA THR A 188 9.75 14.21 -11.27
C THR A 188 8.52 13.31 -11.41
N VAL A 189 7.41 13.87 -11.87
CA VAL A 189 6.18 13.11 -12.17
C VAL A 189 6.46 12.01 -13.19
N ALA A 190 7.30 12.28 -14.21
CA ALA A 190 7.66 11.29 -15.22
C ALA A 190 8.42 10.09 -14.61
N GLU A 191 9.44 10.35 -13.78
CA GLU A 191 10.18 9.29 -13.06
C GLU A 191 9.27 8.47 -12.15
N CYS A 192 8.32 9.10 -11.46
CA CYS A 192 7.36 8.40 -10.64
C CYS A 192 6.49 7.44 -11.46
N TYR A 193 5.98 7.87 -12.63
CA TYR A 193 5.22 6.98 -13.52
C TYR A 193 6.08 5.85 -14.07
N ASP A 194 7.33 6.11 -14.45
CA ASP A 194 8.27 5.06 -14.92
C ASP A 194 8.48 4.00 -13.85
N PHE A 195 8.67 4.43 -12.61
CA PHE A 195 8.81 3.52 -11.47
C PHE A 195 7.53 2.68 -11.25
N ILE A 196 6.36 3.31 -11.21
CA ILE A 196 5.07 2.63 -10.98
C ILE A 196 4.82 1.58 -12.07
N ILE A 197 5.02 1.94 -13.34
CA ILE A 197 4.86 1.03 -14.49
C ILE A 197 5.83 -0.15 -14.37
N LYS A 198 7.09 0.11 -14.04
CA LYS A 198 8.11 -0.94 -13.83
C LYS A 198 7.68 -1.91 -12.74
N GLN A 199 7.19 -1.39 -11.59
CA GLN A 199 6.73 -2.21 -10.49
C GLN A 199 5.54 -3.09 -10.87
N LEU A 200 4.54 -2.55 -11.56
CA LEU A 200 3.37 -3.32 -11.99
C LEU A 200 3.75 -4.41 -12.99
N LYS A 201 4.65 -4.12 -13.94
CA LYS A 201 5.18 -5.12 -14.88
C LYS A 201 5.96 -6.24 -14.17
N GLN A 202 6.62 -5.93 -13.06
CA GLN A 202 7.30 -6.94 -12.23
C GLN A 202 6.31 -7.77 -11.41
N ALA A 203 5.23 -7.16 -10.90
CA ALA A 203 4.24 -7.83 -10.07
C ALA A 203 3.38 -8.82 -10.86
N ILE A 204 2.88 -8.43 -12.05
CA ILE A 204 1.92 -9.20 -12.84
C ILE A 204 2.33 -10.68 -13.04
N PRO A 205 3.55 -11.03 -13.47
CA PRO A 205 3.94 -12.42 -13.68
C PRO A 205 4.15 -13.21 -12.38
N LEU A 206 4.21 -12.56 -11.22
CA LEU A 206 4.33 -13.21 -9.91
C LEU A 206 2.97 -13.51 -9.29
N LEU A 207 1.93 -12.77 -9.69
CA LEU A 207 0.60 -12.84 -9.13
C LEU A 207 -0.20 -14.00 -9.70
N SER A 208 -0.99 -14.65 -8.85
CA SER A 208 -2.03 -15.58 -9.28
C SER A 208 -3.09 -14.86 -10.13
N SER A 209 -3.64 -15.57 -11.14
CA SER A 209 -4.80 -15.10 -11.91
C SER A 209 -6.14 -15.52 -11.30
N GLU A 210 -6.13 -16.32 -10.25
CA GLU A 210 -7.35 -16.74 -9.56
C GLU A 210 -8.02 -15.53 -8.86
N LYS A 211 -9.36 -15.54 -8.86
CA LYS A 211 -10.15 -14.53 -8.17
C LYS A 211 -9.99 -14.70 -6.66
N ASN A 212 -9.30 -13.75 -6.04
CA ASN A 212 -9.09 -13.75 -4.61
C ASN A 212 -9.83 -12.56 -3.98
N ASN A 213 -10.85 -12.86 -3.18
CA ASN A 213 -11.72 -11.85 -2.59
C ASN A 213 -10.96 -11.01 -1.56
N GLY A 214 -10.75 -9.74 -1.88
CA GLY A 214 -10.05 -8.80 -1.01
C GLY A 214 -8.53 -8.73 -1.20
N GLN A 215 -7.97 -9.50 -2.11
CA GLN A 215 -6.54 -9.44 -2.46
C GLN A 215 -6.34 -9.13 -3.95
N ILE A 216 -5.27 -8.42 -4.27
CA ILE A 216 -4.92 -8.08 -5.66
C ILE A 216 -4.38 -9.31 -6.37
N ASN A 217 -4.86 -9.55 -7.61
CA ASN A 217 -4.38 -10.60 -8.48
C ASN A 217 -3.79 -10.04 -9.78
N ALA A 218 -3.33 -10.89 -10.68
CA ALA A 218 -2.72 -10.47 -11.94
C ALA A 218 -3.64 -9.58 -12.79
N TYR A 219 -4.93 -9.89 -12.87
CA TYR A 219 -5.90 -9.11 -13.64
C TYR A 219 -6.13 -7.72 -13.04
N ALA A 220 -6.21 -7.62 -11.72
CA ALA A 220 -6.32 -6.34 -11.03
C ALA A 220 -5.07 -5.47 -11.22
N ALA A 221 -3.87 -6.07 -11.14
CA ALA A 221 -2.62 -5.37 -11.39
C ALA A 221 -2.49 -4.91 -12.85
N GLN A 222 -2.99 -5.71 -13.81
CA GLN A 222 -3.03 -5.33 -15.23
C GLN A 222 -4.03 -4.20 -15.49
N ALA A 223 -5.20 -4.23 -14.87
CA ALA A 223 -6.17 -3.12 -14.94
C ALA A 223 -5.58 -1.81 -14.35
N LEU A 224 -4.87 -1.93 -13.23
CA LEU A 224 -4.15 -0.80 -12.64
C LEU A 224 -3.07 -0.26 -13.59
N LEU A 225 -2.31 -1.14 -14.25
CA LEU A 225 -1.30 -0.75 -15.24
C LEU A 225 -1.91 0.03 -16.41
N ALA A 226 -3.06 -0.44 -16.94
CA ALA A 226 -3.78 0.28 -18.00
C ALA A 226 -4.21 1.69 -17.54
N ARG A 227 -4.69 1.82 -16.30
CA ARG A 227 -5.03 3.11 -15.70
C ARG A 227 -3.81 4.02 -15.55
N VAL A 228 -2.67 3.49 -15.09
CA VAL A 228 -1.42 4.24 -14.95
C VAL A 228 -0.94 4.77 -16.30
N TYR A 229 -1.00 3.94 -17.36
CA TYR A 229 -0.70 4.39 -18.72
C TYR A 229 -1.60 5.52 -19.19
N LEU A 230 -2.91 5.44 -18.91
CA LEU A 230 -3.86 6.50 -19.27
C LEU A 230 -3.51 7.84 -18.58
N TYR A 231 -3.19 7.82 -17.29
CA TYR A 231 -2.78 9.01 -16.54
C TYR A 231 -1.44 9.60 -17.02
N ARG A 232 -0.57 8.77 -17.58
CA ARG A 232 0.69 9.19 -18.20
C ARG A 232 0.54 9.62 -19.66
N GLU A 233 -0.68 9.64 -20.22
CA GLU A 233 -0.97 9.93 -21.63
C GLU A 233 -0.37 8.91 -22.62
N GLN A 234 0.03 7.72 -22.17
CA GLN A 234 0.41 6.59 -23.01
C GLN A 234 -0.84 5.85 -23.49
N ASN A 235 -1.65 6.53 -24.31
CA ASN A 235 -2.98 6.04 -24.68
C ASN A 235 -2.96 4.73 -25.49
N LYS A 236 -1.90 4.50 -26.28
CA LYS A 236 -1.74 3.26 -27.03
C LYS A 236 -1.51 2.07 -26.07
N GLU A 237 -0.58 2.19 -25.16
CA GLU A 237 -0.26 1.17 -24.16
C GLU A 237 -1.44 0.94 -23.23
N ALA A 238 -2.17 1.98 -22.85
CA ALA A 238 -3.39 1.88 -22.07
C ALA A 238 -4.46 1.06 -22.78
N PHE A 239 -4.71 1.36 -24.06
CA PHE A 239 -5.67 0.65 -24.90
C PHE A 239 -5.27 -0.81 -25.09
N GLU A 240 -4.02 -1.09 -25.48
CA GLU A 240 -3.54 -2.45 -25.71
C GLU A 240 -3.63 -3.29 -24.43
N THR A 241 -3.18 -2.76 -23.28
CA THR A 241 -3.23 -3.44 -21.99
C THR A 241 -4.68 -3.74 -21.58
N ALA A 242 -5.59 -2.77 -21.72
CA ALA A 242 -7.00 -2.96 -21.38
C ALA A 242 -7.70 -3.96 -22.32
N ARG A 243 -7.45 -3.88 -23.64
CA ARG A 243 -7.99 -4.81 -24.64
C ARG A 243 -7.56 -6.24 -24.36
N ASP A 244 -6.26 -6.45 -24.11
CA ASP A 244 -5.70 -7.78 -23.87
C ASP A 244 -6.26 -8.37 -22.58
N LEU A 245 -6.42 -7.55 -21.52
CA LEU A 245 -7.08 -7.95 -20.28
C LEU A 245 -8.54 -8.34 -20.52
N ILE A 246 -9.32 -7.52 -21.23
CA ILE A 246 -10.72 -7.82 -21.53
C ILE A 246 -10.83 -9.15 -22.31
N THR A 247 -9.99 -9.34 -23.32
CA THR A 247 -9.96 -10.58 -24.11
C THR A 247 -9.67 -11.81 -23.25
N GLU A 248 -8.81 -11.68 -22.26
CA GLU A 248 -8.50 -12.76 -21.33
C GLU A 248 -9.66 -13.03 -20.35
N LEU A 249 -10.27 -11.97 -19.82
CA LEU A 249 -11.43 -12.08 -18.91
C LEU A 249 -12.67 -12.68 -19.60
N GLU A 250 -12.88 -12.43 -20.89
CA GLU A 250 -13.97 -13.03 -21.67
C GLU A 250 -13.85 -14.57 -21.74
N LYS A 251 -12.62 -15.11 -21.71
CA LYS A 251 -12.37 -16.56 -21.65
C LYS A 251 -12.55 -17.10 -20.23
N ASN A 252 -12.29 -16.26 -19.22
CA ASN A 252 -12.35 -16.61 -17.82
C ASN A 252 -13.71 -16.22 -17.22
N ARG A 253 -14.58 -17.22 -17.00
CA ARG A 253 -15.95 -17.00 -16.52
C ARG A 253 -16.06 -16.47 -15.09
N GLN A 254 -14.96 -16.21 -14.40
CA GLN A 254 -14.96 -15.63 -13.06
C GLN A 254 -15.28 -14.12 -13.08
N TYR A 255 -15.03 -13.45 -14.22
CA TYR A 255 -15.30 -12.03 -14.41
C TYR A 255 -16.18 -11.82 -15.61
N TYR A 256 -17.24 -11.05 -15.45
CA TYR A 256 -18.17 -10.70 -16.53
C TYR A 256 -18.95 -9.43 -16.16
N LEU A 257 -19.44 -8.71 -17.17
CA LEU A 257 -20.28 -7.54 -16.97
C LEU A 257 -21.62 -7.94 -16.37
N ALA A 258 -22.03 -7.25 -15.30
CA ALA A 258 -23.34 -7.48 -14.68
C ALA A 258 -24.46 -7.14 -15.67
N PRO A 259 -25.49 -7.99 -15.81
CA PRO A 259 -26.65 -7.66 -16.62
C PRO A 259 -27.32 -6.38 -16.14
N ARG A 260 -27.83 -5.58 -17.09
CA ARG A 260 -28.42 -4.25 -16.79
C ARG A 260 -29.48 -4.28 -15.67
N ASN A 261 -30.30 -5.33 -15.65
CA ASN A 261 -31.35 -5.51 -14.65
C ASN A 261 -30.79 -5.87 -13.26
N ASN A 262 -29.53 -6.28 -13.16
CA ASN A 262 -28.86 -6.63 -11.91
C ASN A 262 -27.72 -5.66 -11.54
N TYR A 263 -27.51 -4.61 -12.34
CA TYR A 263 -26.38 -3.69 -12.15
C TYR A 263 -26.39 -3.02 -10.77
N ALA A 264 -27.52 -2.51 -10.32
CA ALA A 264 -27.62 -1.87 -9.01
C ALA A 264 -27.41 -2.84 -7.84
N ALA A 265 -27.76 -4.12 -8.01
CA ALA A 265 -27.64 -5.12 -6.97
C ALA A 265 -26.18 -5.47 -6.64
N GLN A 266 -25.23 -5.25 -7.55
CA GLN A 266 -23.81 -5.52 -7.29
C GLN A 266 -23.21 -4.60 -6.21
N PHE A 267 -23.85 -3.44 -5.93
CA PHE A 267 -23.43 -2.51 -4.87
C PHE A 267 -24.10 -2.80 -3.51
N ALA A 268 -24.94 -3.83 -3.42
CA ALA A 268 -25.54 -4.22 -2.15
C ALA A 268 -24.51 -4.88 -1.23
N LEU A 269 -24.66 -4.68 0.08
CA LEU A 269 -23.73 -5.19 1.10
C LEU A 269 -23.49 -6.71 1.06
N ASN A 270 -24.45 -7.48 0.56
CA ASN A 270 -24.35 -8.93 0.42
C ASN A 270 -23.73 -9.38 -0.91
N ASN A 271 -23.44 -8.47 -1.84
CA ASN A 271 -22.86 -8.75 -3.15
C ASN A 271 -21.43 -8.25 -3.29
N LYS A 272 -20.65 -8.33 -2.21
CA LYS A 272 -19.21 -8.02 -2.25
C LYS A 272 -18.48 -8.90 -3.25
N PHE A 273 -17.42 -8.38 -3.85
CA PHE A 273 -16.58 -9.10 -4.83
C PHE A 273 -17.37 -9.59 -6.04
N GLY A 274 -18.27 -8.73 -6.54
CA GLY A 274 -19.13 -9.02 -7.69
C GLY A 274 -18.36 -9.41 -8.95
N SER A 275 -19.12 -9.80 -10.01
CA SER A 275 -18.51 -10.28 -11.25
C SER A 275 -17.68 -9.25 -12.01
N GLU A 276 -17.96 -7.96 -11.86
CA GLU A 276 -17.19 -6.85 -12.46
C GLU A 276 -16.00 -6.42 -11.61
N SER A 277 -15.93 -6.83 -10.34
CA SER A 277 -14.90 -6.40 -9.44
C SER A 277 -13.61 -7.20 -9.63
N LEU A 278 -12.56 -6.54 -10.10
CA LEU A 278 -11.22 -7.10 -10.20
C LEU A 278 -10.47 -7.04 -8.86
N PHE A 279 -10.71 -5.99 -8.08
CA PHE A 279 -10.11 -5.79 -6.76
C PHE A 279 -11.02 -4.91 -5.90
N GLU A 280 -11.28 -5.37 -4.69
CA GLU A 280 -11.97 -4.60 -3.64
C GLU A 280 -11.20 -4.75 -2.32
N ILE A 281 -11.11 -3.67 -1.56
CA ILE A 281 -10.60 -3.74 -0.20
C ILE A 281 -11.71 -4.27 0.70
N ALA A 282 -11.46 -5.42 1.32
CA ALA A 282 -12.43 -6.09 2.18
C ALA A 282 -12.63 -5.34 3.50
N PHE A 283 -13.90 -5.17 3.88
CA PHE A 283 -14.31 -4.72 5.20
C PHE A 283 -15.24 -5.76 5.81
N SER A 284 -15.00 -6.11 7.05
CA SER A 284 -15.89 -6.94 7.86
C SER A 284 -16.59 -6.10 8.93
N ALA A 285 -17.56 -6.69 9.62
CA ALA A 285 -18.24 -6.01 10.74
C ALA A 285 -17.28 -5.73 11.92
N SER A 286 -16.24 -6.57 12.08
CA SER A 286 -15.19 -6.38 13.07
C SER A 286 -14.20 -5.25 12.72
N ASP A 287 -14.06 -4.93 11.43
CA ASP A 287 -13.14 -3.90 10.92
C ASP A 287 -13.86 -2.55 10.69
N ASN A 288 -15.11 -2.44 11.18
CA ASN A 288 -15.90 -1.24 10.98
C ASN A 288 -15.24 -0.03 11.67
N PRO A 289 -14.80 0.99 10.92
CA PRO A 289 -14.18 2.18 11.48
C PRO A 289 -15.16 3.05 12.28
N GLY A 290 -16.43 2.67 12.38
CA GLY A 290 -17.44 3.38 13.14
C GLY A 290 -17.61 4.83 12.68
N ARG A 291 -17.38 5.77 13.60
CA ARG A 291 -17.49 7.22 13.33
C ARG A 291 -16.47 7.76 12.34
N ASP A 292 -15.42 7.00 12.08
CA ASP A 292 -14.31 7.40 11.21
C ASP A 292 -14.50 6.84 9.78
N GLY A 293 -15.60 6.13 9.54
CA GLY A 293 -15.96 5.61 8.22
C GLY A 293 -16.69 6.63 7.35
N LEU A 294 -16.60 6.44 6.04
CA LEU A 294 -17.23 7.29 5.04
C LEU A 294 -18.73 7.45 5.27
N ALA A 295 -19.44 6.35 5.57
CA ALA A 295 -20.89 6.34 5.79
C ALA A 295 -21.38 7.18 6.99
N TYR A 296 -20.50 7.46 7.95
CA TYR A 296 -20.85 8.32 9.09
C TYR A 296 -20.64 9.81 8.77
N SER A 297 -19.80 10.10 7.81
CA SER A 297 -19.41 11.46 7.43
C SER A 297 -20.26 12.00 6.27
N MET A 298 -21.05 11.14 5.62
CA MET A 298 -22.07 11.47 4.62
C MET A 298 -23.45 11.67 5.26
#